data_a3af50a75b882c928653233a11018d9e
#
_entry.id   a3af50a75b882c928653233a11018d9e
#
_cell.length_a   1.000
_cell.length_b   1.000
_cell.length_c   1.000
_cell.angle_alpha   90.00
_cell.angle_beta   90.00
_cell.angle_gamma   90.00
#
_symmetry.space_group_name_H-M   'P 1'
#
loop_
_entity.id
_entity.type
_entity.pdbx_description
1 polymer ?
#
loop_
_entity_poly.entity_id
_entity_poly.type
_entity_poly.pdbx_seq_one_letter_code
_entity_poly.pdbx_strand_id
1 'polypeptide(L)'
;MSENVTPAAENAQTAENVQTAESAPKAEKQKKPNRKRRKIIRRIIVLTIVLALIGGAVFLVIRKLRSDYTVTYDAYTTTVGTISNSLSYSGSMQLINNTTYTADEATKVRDVYVQVSDKVKEGDKLVRLSNGTTITAEFDGTVNKVSVEKGDEVKKDAALVQVTDFGHMQVSFRVGESDISEVGPGQAVKVTVASANASYNAEIESIDYASYSGNNVAYYTAVVKVDTSGTEGIYPGMQATVSITKEEAKDVVILKMDAVSTARDNTAYVYVKQDDGTLAEQKITVGVSNGNYVEIKEGLSEGDTVYVAVQKQETQTSLLAGLFGTTQMNPPTMNFGGGGGGGRNSNGGGSGGSFDFGGGGGSGFTFPGGGR
;
A
#
# COMPACT_ATOMS: atom_id res chain seq x y z
N MET A 1 -56.93 56.83 19.69
CA MET A 1 -57.88 57.13 18.60
C MET A 1 -58.17 55.78 18.01
N SER A 2 -59.13 55.22 18.50
CA SER A 2 -60.55 55.12 18.08
C SER A 2 -60.67 53.87 17.23
N GLU A 3 -61.24 52.84 17.83
CA GLU A 3 -62.67 52.48 17.94
C GLU A 3 -63.12 51.78 16.68
N ASN A 4 -63.64 50.65 16.70
CA ASN A 4 -64.84 50.10 17.40
C ASN A 4 -65.58 49.29 16.34
N VAL A 5 -66.05 48.18 16.50
CA VAL A 5 -67.21 47.63 17.23
C VAL A 5 -67.88 46.56 16.34
N THR A 6 -68.01 45.42 16.86
CA THR A 6 -69.07 44.39 16.66
C THR A 6 -70.46 44.99 16.85
N PRO A 7 -71.58 44.44 16.42
CA PRO A 7 -72.15 43.16 16.91
C PRO A 7 -73.07 42.41 15.93
N ALA A 8 -73.37 41.18 16.12
CA ALA A 8 -74.31 40.43 16.88
C ALA A 8 -75.74 40.35 16.33
N ALA A 9 -76.19 39.13 16.35
CA ALA A 9 -77.53 38.61 16.72
C ALA A 9 -78.69 38.86 15.70
N GLU A 10 -79.61 38.06 15.55
CA GLU A 10 -80.42 37.14 16.31
C GLU A 10 -81.65 36.77 15.53
N ASN A 11 -82.14 35.58 15.78
CA ASN A 11 -83.56 35.15 15.84
C ASN A 11 -84.38 34.95 14.58
N ALA A 12 -84.97 33.90 14.51
CA ALA A 12 -85.93 33.04 15.17
C ALA A 12 -87.18 32.84 14.31
N GLN A 13 -87.59 31.57 14.30
CA GLN A 13 -88.98 31.09 14.32
C GLN A 13 -89.99 31.60 13.26
N THR A 14 -90.78 30.73 12.64
CA THR A 14 -91.91 30.05 13.18
C THR A 14 -92.63 29.24 12.13
N ALA A 15 -92.97 28.06 12.44
CA ALA A 15 -94.17 27.24 12.21
C ALA A 15 -95.21 27.66 11.17
N GLU A 16 -95.81 26.78 10.47
CA GLU A 16 -97.07 26.12 10.58
C GLU A 16 -97.56 25.56 9.22
N ASN A 17 -97.74 24.32 9.17
CA ASN A 17 -98.98 23.51 9.28
C ASN A 17 -99.87 23.51 8.06
N VAL A 18 -100.38 22.35 7.81
CA VAL A 18 -101.66 21.89 7.28
C VAL A 18 -101.69 21.15 5.92
N GLN A 19 -101.85 19.82 6.12
CA GLN A 19 -102.85 18.89 5.56
C GLN A 19 -103.03 18.76 4.01
N THR A 20 -103.02 17.67 3.56
CA THR A 20 -103.79 16.44 3.37
C THR A 20 -103.98 16.12 1.88
N ALA A 21 -103.72 14.91 1.53
CA ALA A 21 -104.58 13.97 0.86
C ALA A 21 -103.71 12.90 0.08
N GLU A 22 -103.73 11.77 0.63
CA GLU A 22 -104.27 10.48 0.13
C GLU A 22 -104.14 10.24 -1.43
N SER A 23 -103.27 9.36 -1.80
CA SER A 23 -103.55 8.31 -2.77
C SER A 23 -102.56 7.18 -2.74
N ALA A 24 -103.07 5.95 -2.75
CA ALA A 24 -102.50 4.66 -2.46
C ALA A 24 -101.40 4.19 -3.49
N PRO A 25 -100.73 3.06 -3.15
CA PRO A 25 -99.40 2.76 -3.69
C PRO A 25 -99.42 1.99 -5.03
N LYS A 26 -98.62 2.39 -5.92
CA LYS A 26 -98.25 1.55 -7.09
C LYS A 26 -97.02 0.68 -6.73
N ALA A 27 -97.23 -0.62 -6.77
CA ALA A 27 -96.25 -1.67 -6.57
C ALA A 27 -95.01 -1.48 -7.46
N GLU A 28 -93.90 -1.13 -6.94
CA GLU A 28 -92.61 -1.09 -7.63
C GLU A 28 -92.01 -2.51 -7.69
N LYS A 29 -91.92 -3.07 -8.89
CA LYS A 29 -91.31 -4.38 -9.17
C LYS A 29 -89.85 -4.39 -8.74
N GLN A 30 -89.53 -5.12 -7.70
CA GLN A 30 -88.16 -5.45 -7.32
C GLN A 30 -87.41 -6.16 -8.48
N LYS A 31 -86.46 -5.46 -9.12
CA LYS A 31 -85.52 -6.03 -10.06
C LYS A 31 -84.55 -6.97 -9.30
N LYS A 32 -84.67 -8.25 -9.50
CA LYS A 32 -83.75 -9.26 -8.98
C LYS A 32 -82.33 -8.94 -9.42
N PRO A 33 -81.32 -8.85 -8.48
CA PRO A 33 -79.94 -8.48 -8.84
C PRO A 33 -79.32 -9.58 -9.72
N ASN A 34 -78.85 -9.12 -10.87
CA ASN A 34 -78.24 -9.93 -11.91
C ASN A 34 -77.00 -10.67 -11.39
N ARG A 35 -77.01 -11.99 -11.22
CA ARG A 35 -75.94 -12.83 -10.66
C ARG A 35 -74.59 -12.67 -11.40
N LYS A 36 -74.57 -12.23 -12.64
CA LYS A 36 -73.39 -11.93 -13.41
C LYS A 36 -72.70 -10.64 -12.92
N ARG A 37 -73.44 -9.58 -12.57
CA ARG A 37 -72.87 -8.31 -12.02
C ARG A 37 -72.20 -8.53 -10.66
N ARG A 38 -72.75 -9.35 -9.79
CA ARG A 38 -72.15 -9.67 -8.49
C ARG A 38 -70.82 -10.42 -8.61
N LYS A 39 -70.63 -11.29 -9.61
CA LYS A 39 -69.35 -11.97 -9.90
C LYS A 39 -68.33 -11.02 -10.44
N ILE A 40 -68.70 -10.04 -11.27
CA ILE A 40 -67.79 -9.01 -11.82
C ILE A 40 -67.36 -8.07 -10.71
N ILE A 41 -68.27 -7.58 -9.88
CA ILE A 41 -67.97 -6.72 -8.74
C ILE A 41 -67.02 -7.42 -7.73
N ARG A 42 -67.26 -8.71 -7.41
CA ARG A 42 -66.34 -9.47 -6.56
C ARG A 42 -64.95 -9.62 -7.20
N ARG A 43 -64.85 -9.83 -8.50
CA ARG A 43 -63.54 -9.89 -9.20
C ARG A 43 -62.81 -8.55 -9.17
N ILE A 44 -63.52 -7.45 -9.36
CA ILE A 44 -62.95 -6.09 -9.26
C ILE A 44 -62.47 -5.81 -7.83
N ILE A 45 -63.28 -6.15 -6.79
CA ILE A 45 -62.88 -5.95 -5.37
C ILE A 45 -61.64 -6.80 -5.05
N VAL A 46 -61.57 -8.04 -5.48
CA VAL A 46 -60.40 -8.90 -5.27
C VAL A 46 -59.17 -8.32 -5.99
N LEU A 47 -59.35 -7.84 -7.22
CA LEU A 47 -58.25 -7.25 -7.99
C LEU A 47 -57.72 -5.95 -7.36
N THR A 48 -58.58 -5.08 -6.79
CA THR A 48 -58.19 -3.89 -6.09
C THR A 48 -57.48 -4.17 -4.77
N ILE A 49 -57.93 -5.23 -4.05
CA ILE A 49 -57.25 -5.69 -2.81
C ILE A 49 -55.86 -6.21 -3.13
N VAL A 50 -55.72 -7.04 -4.19
CA VAL A 50 -54.43 -7.57 -4.62
C VAL A 50 -53.49 -6.43 -5.03
N LEU A 51 -53.99 -5.46 -5.80
CA LEU A 51 -53.20 -4.28 -6.20
C LEU A 51 -52.77 -3.41 -5.03
N ALA A 52 -53.61 -3.24 -4.01
CA ALA A 52 -53.32 -2.55 -2.77
C ALA A 52 -52.25 -3.29 -1.92
N LEU A 53 -52.30 -4.64 -1.89
CA LEU A 53 -51.30 -5.45 -1.21
C LEU A 53 -49.95 -5.40 -1.91
N ILE A 54 -49.94 -5.43 -3.24
CA ILE A 54 -48.72 -5.30 -4.04
C ILE A 54 -48.14 -3.89 -3.84
N GLY A 55 -48.98 -2.86 -3.94
CA GLY A 55 -48.54 -1.44 -3.67
C GLY A 55 -48.00 -1.26 -2.29
N GLY A 56 -48.66 -1.84 -1.25
CA GLY A 56 -48.19 -1.84 0.13
C GLY A 56 -46.85 -2.58 0.30
N ALA A 57 -46.72 -3.75 -0.33
CA ALA A 57 -45.45 -4.49 -0.31
C ALA A 57 -44.30 -3.71 -0.99
N VAL A 58 -44.56 -3.12 -2.16
CA VAL A 58 -43.58 -2.26 -2.87
C VAL A 58 -43.22 -1.04 -2.04
N PHE A 59 -44.21 -0.39 -1.42
CA PHE A 59 -43.97 0.75 -0.53
C PHE A 59 -43.10 0.38 0.68
N LEU A 60 -43.38 -0.77 1.31
CA LEU A 60 -42.56 -1.28 2.42
C LEU A 60 -41.13 -1.62 1.99
N VAL A 61 -40.94 -2.19 0.80
CA VAL A 61 -39.64 -2.47 0.22
C VAL A 61 -38.88 -1.18 -0.08
N ILE A 62 -39.54 -0.19 -0.70
CA ILE A 62 -38.93 1.13 -0.98
C ILE A 62 -38.58 1.85 0.33
N ARG A 63 -39.46 1.79 1.34
CA ARG A 63 -39.21 2.39 2.67
C ARG A 63 -38.00 1.71 3.34
N LYS A 64 -37.88 0.38 3.26
CA LYS A 64 -36.76 -0.36 3.81
C LYS A 64 -35.46 -0.07 3.06
N LEU A 65 -35.49 0.00 1.73
CA LEU A 65 -34.33 0.37 0.90
C LEU A 65 -33.86 1.81 1.13
N ARG A 66 -34.72 2.72 1.57
CA ARG A 66 -34.33 4.11 1.92
C ARG A 66 -33.80 4.25 3.33
N SER A 67 -34.02 3.28 4.22
CA SER A 67 -33.62 3.39 5.64
C SER A 67 -32.21 2.84 5.92
N ASP A 68 -31.56 2.17 4.95
CA ASP A 68 -30.30 1.46 5.18
C ASP A 68 -29.06 2.24 4.74
N TYR A 69 -29.18 3.53 4.37
CA TYR A 69 -28.03 4.39 4.12
C TYR A 69 -27.63 5.14 5.42
N THR A 70 -27.09 4.41 6.38
CA THR A 70 -26.36 5.05 7.48
C THR A 70 -24.94 5.36 7.00
N VAL A 71 -24.70 6.62 6.70
CA VAL A 71 -23.33 7.10 6.48
C VAL A 71 -22.63 7.05 7.84
N THR A 72 -21.64 6.17 7.96
CA THR A 72 -20.77 6.12 9.14
C THR A 72 -19.60 7.08 8.88
N TYR A 73 -19.25 7.85 9.90
CA TYR A 73 -18.12 8.77 9.81
C TYR A 73 -16.99 8.26 10.69
N ASP A 74 -15.80 8.15 10.14
CA ASP A 74 -14.58 7.95 10.91
C ASP A 74 -14.04 9.32 11.34
N ALA A 75 -13.58 9.41 12.58
CA ALA A 75 -13.02 10.63 13.14
C ALA A 75 -11.48 10.53 13.17
N TYR A 76 -10.81 11.57 12.70
CA TYR A 76 -9.36 11.72 12.75
C TYR A 76 -9.03 13.01 13.49
N THR A 77 -8.04 12.96 14.35
CA THR A 77 -7.58 14.13 15.12
C THR A 77 -6.24 14.60 14.55
N THR A 78 -6.10 15.89 14.37
CA THR A 78 -4.84 16.53 14.02
C THR A 78 -3.85 16.44 15.17
N THR A 79 -2.58 16.23 14.86
CA THR A 79 -1.49 16.19 15.84
C THR A 79 -0.32 17.04 15.35
N VAL A 80 0.52 17.52 16.25
CA VAL A 80 1.78 18.14 15.87
C VAL A 80 2.87 17.08 15.73
N GLY A 81 3.64 17.16 14.66
CA GLY A 81 4.71 16.23 14.38
C GLY A 81 5.61 16.68 13.25
N THR A 82 6.62 15.86 12.95
CA THR A 82 7.50 16.04 11.80
C THR A 82 7.02 15.18 10.66
N ILE A 83 6.87 15.76 9.49
CA ILE A 83 6.55 15.05 8.26
C ILE A 83 7.66 15.28 7.23
N SER A 84 8.08 14.23 6.58
CA SER A 84 9.05 14.31 5.48
C SER A 84 8.60 13.50 4.28
N ASN A 85 8.84 14.07 3.10
CA ASN A 85 8.75 13.39 1.83
C ASN A 85 10.15 12.94 1.43
N SER A 86 10.36 11.66 1.17
CA SER A 86 11.67 11.12 0.85
C SER A 86 11.59 10.06 -0.25
N LEU A 87 12.60 10.07 -1.12
CA LEU A 87 12.85 8.98 -2.05
C LEU A 87 13.60 7.87 -1.31
N SER A 88 13.23 6.64 -1.54
CA SER A 88 13.85 5.48 -0.92
C SER A 88 14.31 4.48 -1.96
N TYR A 89 15.58 4.11 -1.91
CA TYR A 89 16.20 3.18 -2.83
C TYR A 89 16.78 1.98 -2.06
N SER A 90 16.68 0.81 -2.67
CA SER A 90 17.32 -0.39 -2.14
C SER A 90 18.70 -0.56 -2.75
N GLY A 91 19.69 -0.81 -1.89
CA GLY A 91 21.06 -1.09 -2.26
C GLY A 91 21.64 -2.23 -1.45
N SER A 92 22.92 -2.50 -1.65
CA SER A 92 23.67 -3.51 -0.90
C SER A 92 24.96 -2.93 -0.37
N MET A 93 25.32 -3.34 0.85
CA MET A 93 26.61 -3.03 1.47
C MET A 93 27.74 -3.70 0.70
N GLN A 94 28.79 -2.96 0.39
CA GLN A 94 29.97 -3.42 -0.32
C GLN A 94 31.23 -2.96 0.41
N LEU A 95 32.28 -3.73 0.29
CA LEU A 95 33.60 -3.34 0.80
C LEU A 95 34.24 -2.30 -0.12
N ILE A 96 34.86 -1.30 0.45
CA ILE A 96 35.75 -0.36 -0.24
C ILE A 96 37.14 -0.98 -0.37
N ASN A 97 37.69 -1.46 0.75
CA ASN A 97 39.02 -2.03 0.84
C ASN A 97 38.93 -3.51 1.21
N ASN A 98 39.40 -4.36 0.32
CA ASN A 98 39.50 -5.80 0.51
C ASN A 98 40.65 -6.33 -0.36
N THR A 99 41.83 -6.48 0.25
CA THR A 99 43.04 -6.88 -0.49
C THR A 99 43.50 -8.26 -0.05
N THR A 100 43.77 -9.09 -1.06
CA THR A 100 44.46 -10.35 -0.85
C THR A 100 45.94 -10.16 -1.27
N TYR A 101 46.80 -10.17 -0.27
CA TYR A 101 48.23 -10.06 -0.48
C TYR A 101 48.78 -11.37 -1.03
N THR A 102 49.57 -11.31 -2.08
CA THR A 102 50.13 -12.47 -2.79
C THR A 102 51.63 -12.44 -2.80
N ALA A 103 52.27 -13.57 -3.10
CA ALA A 103 53.71 -13.64 -3.28
C ALA A 103 54.10 -13.21 -4.70
N ASP A 104 55.05 -12.28 -4.85
CA ASP A 104 55.49 -11.76 -6.14
C ASP A 104 56.32 -12.79 -6.92
N GLU A 105 56.95 -13.74 -6.23
CA GLU A 105 57.75 -14.82 -6.78
C GLU A 105 57.66 -16.11 -5.98
N ALA A 106 58.12 -17.20 -6.53
CA ALA A 106 58.22 -18.46 -5.81
C ALA A 106 59.28 -18.34 -4.69
N THR A 107 58.90 -18.53 -3.44
CA THR A 107 59.76 -18.37 -2.27
C THR A 107 59.23 -19.16 -1.07
N LYS A 108 59.91 -19.03 0.06
CA LYS A 108 59.47 -19.70 1.31
C LYS A 108 59.00 -18.65 2.32
N VAL A 109 57.94 -18.99 3.05
CA VAL A 109 57.41 -18.14 4.16
C VAL A 109 58.37 -18.24 5.34
N ARG A 110 58.94 -17.10 5.73
CA ARG A 110 59.89 -17.05 6.84
C ARG A 110 59.16 -16.90 8.17
N ASP A 111 58.24 -15.91 8.27
CA ASP A 111 57.46 -15.65 9.47
C ASP A 111 56.06 -15.13 9.07
N VAL A 112 55.03 -15.51 9.84
CA VAL A 112 53.67 -15.00 9.78
C VAL A 112 53.42 -14.26 11.07
N TYR A 113 53.01 -12.96 11.01
CA TYR A 113 52.87 -12.09 12.15
C TYR A 113 51.45 -11.90 12.63
N VAL A 114 50.46 -12.41 11.87
CA VAL A 114 49.05 -12.17 12.11
C VAL A 114 48.27 -13.48 12.09
N GLN A 115 47.12 -13.46 12.76
CA GLN A 115 46.14 -14.54 12.76
C GLN A 115 44.80 -14.04 12.23
N VAL A 116 43.90 -14.98 11.89
CA VAL A 116 42.53 -14.66 11.47
C VAL A 116 41.84 -13.92 12.60
N SER A 117 41.10 -12.84 12.25
CA SER A 117 40.42 -11.91 13.16
C SER A 117 41.30 -10.87 13.85
N ASP A 118 42.62 -10.85 13.62
CA ASP A 118 43.46 -9.78 14.11
C ASP A 118 43.11 -8.45 13.45
N LYS A 119 43.08 -7.38 14.26
CA LYS A 119 42.97 -6.00 13.75
C LYS A 119 44.37 -5.49 13.43
N VAL A 120 44.57 -5.04 12.22
CA VAL A 120 45.84 -4.49 11.72
C VAL A 120 45.66 -3.03 11.31
N LYS A 121 46.75 -2.26 11.42
CA LYS A 121 46.82 -0.90 10.91
C LYS A 121 47.65 -0.84 9.66
N GLU A 122 47.47 0.20 8.88
CA GLU A 122 48.35 0.52 7.77
C GLU A 122 49.82 0.47 8.19
N GLY A 123 50.66 -0.28 7.44
CA GLY A 123 52.08 -0.48 7.72
C GLY A 123 52.39 -1.67 8.65
N ASP A 124 51.40 -2.32 9.28
CA ASP A 124 51.62 -3.50 10.09
C ASP A 124 52.15 -4.68 9.27
N LYS A 125 53.09 -5.42 9.84
CA LYS A 125 53.68 -6.58 9.18
C LYS A 125 52.73 -7.76 9.17
N LEU A 126 52.46 -8.30 8.01
CA LEU A 126 51.60 -9.47 7.83
C LEU A 126 52.43 -10.75 7.68
N VAL A 127 53.32 -10.79 6.68
CA VAL A 127 54.13 -11.96 6.35
C VAL A 127 55.53 -11.52 5.94
N ARG A 128 56.54 -12.29 6.38
CA ARG A 128 57.92 -12.12 5.92
C ARG A 128 58.32 -13.31 5.06
N LEU A 129 58.83 -13.02 3.87
CA LEU A 129 59.31 -14.01 2.93
C LEU A 129 60.83 -14.20 3.06
N SER A 130 61.34 -15.37 2.64
CA SER A 130 62.76 -15.70 2.75
C SER A 130 63.67 -14.95 1.78
N ASN A 131 63.10 -14.39 0.71
CA ASN A 131 63.76 -13.46 -0.20
C ASN A 131 64.03 -12.08 0.41
N GLY A 132 63.60 -11.83 1.64
CA GLY A 132 63.77 -10.57 2.36
C GLY A 132 62.55 -9.63 2.30
N THR A 133 61.56 -9.90 1.41
CA THR A 133 60.36 -9.11 1.27
C THR A 133 59.49 -9.25 2.54
N THR A 134 58.97 -8.13 3.02
CA THR A 134 57.96 -8.12 4.09
C THR A 134 56.68 -7.51 3.53
N ILE A 135 55.61 -8.27 3.59
CA ILE A 135 54.28 -7.84 3.21
C ILE A 135 53.68 -7.11 4.38
N THR A 136 53.18 -5.91 4.15
CA THR A 136 52.55 -5.05 5.15
C THR A 136 51.13 -4.71 4.76
N ALA A 137 50.29 -4.36 5.71
CA ALA A 137 48.91 -3.90 5.46
C ALA A 137 48.95 -2.52 4.80
N GLU A 138 48.15 -2.32 3.74
CA GLU A 138 48.04 -1.07 3.00
C GLU A 138 46.97 -0.14 3.61
N PHE A 139 46.14 -0.64 4.49
CA PHE A 139 45.06 0.08 5.18
C PHE A 139 44.71 -0.58 6.53
N ASP A 140 44.02 0.18 7.36
CA ASP A 140 43.47 -0.33 8.64
C ASP A 140 42.35 -1.37 8.35
N GLY A 141 42.43 -2.53 8.96
CA GLY A 141 41.43 -3.57 8.68
C GLY A 141 41.50 -4.77 9.62
N THR A 142 40.77 -5.78 9.25
CA THR A 142 40.75 -7.08 9.97
C THR A 142 41.29 -8.16 9.04
N VAL A 143 42.13 -9.02 9.56
CA VAL A 143 42.65 -10.20 8.85
C VAL A 143 41.49 -11.19 8.67
N ASN A 144 40.99 -11.31 7.46
CA ASN A 144 39.88 -12.21 7.13
C ASN A 144 40.33 -13.64 6.87
N LYS A 145 41.54 -13.78 6.29
CA LYS A 145 42.11 -15.11 5.98
C LYS A 145 43.61 -15.09 6.05
N VAL A 146 44.19 -16.12 6.60
CA VAL A 146 45.61 -16.46 6.53
C VAL A 146 45.70 -17.79 5.81
N SER A 147 46.40 -17.83 4.64
CA SER A 147 46.46 -18.98 3.75
C SER A 147 47.79 -19.72 3.81
N VAL A 148 48.71 -19.26 4.66
CA VAL A 148 50.08 -19.80 4.75
C VAL A 148 50.55 -19.91 6.20
N GLU A 149 51.47 -20.81 6.41
CA GLU A 149 52.15 -21.03 7.71
C GLU A 149 53.67 -20.80 7.55
N LYS A 150 54.34 -20.58 8.69
CA LYS A 150 55.81 -20.46 8.70
C LYS A 150 56.47 -21.73 8.14
N GLY A 151 57.31 -21.55 7.14
CA GLY A 151 58.02 -22.61 6.50
C GLY A 151 57.38 -23.11 5.20
N ASP A 152 56.21 -22.67 4.84
CA ASP A 152 55.54 -23.07 3.58
C ASP A 152 56.31 -22.57 2.35
N GLU A 153 56.33 -23.38 1.30
CA GLU A 153 56.78 -22.97 -0.04
C GLU A 153 55.60 -22.43 -0.85
N VAL A 154 55.74 -21.21 -1.27
CA VAL A 154 54.69 -20.51 -2.03
C VAL A 154 55.18 -20.27 -3.46
N LYS A 155 54.25 -20.39 -4.40
CA LYS A 155 54.49 -20.04 -5.80
C LYS A 155 54.22 -18.57 -6.02
N LYS A 156 54.68 -18.05 -7.15
CA LYS A 156 54.26 -16.72 -7.62
C LYS A 156 52.72 -16.65 -7.63
N ASP A 157 52.18 -15.49 -7.24
CA ASP A 157 50.76 -15.18 -7.16
C ASP A 157 49.96 -16.04 -6.13
N ALA A 158 50.66 -16.80 -5.28
CA ALA A 158 49.99 -17.54 -4.19
C ALA A 158 49.46 -16.56 -3.14
N ALA A 159 48.17 -16.73 -2.75
CA ALA A 159 47.55 -15.93 -1.72
C ALA A 159 48.20 -16.21 -0.34
N LEU A 160 48.59 -15.17 0.36
CA LEU A 160 49.22 -15.20 1.68
C LEU A 160 48.25 -14.83 2.77
N VAL A 161 47.75 -13.59 2.77
CA VAL A 161 46.85 -13.03 3.76
C VAL A 161 45.83 -12.18 3.06
N GLN A 162 44.60 -12.18 3.57
CA GLN A 162 43.52 -11.27 3.14
C GLN A 162 43.18 -10.33 4.29
N VAL A 163 43.23 -9.04 4.02
CA VAL A 163 42.79 -7.98 4.94
C VAL A 163 41.56 -7.29 4.37
N THR A 164 40.59 -7.09 5.22
CA THR A 164 39.30 -6.47 4.87
C THR A 164 39.00 -5.33 5.82
N ASP A 165 38.62 -4.20 5.28
CA ASP A 165 38.14 -3.06 6.05
C ASP A 165 36.62 -3.14 6.19
N PHE A 166 36.16 -3.45 7.40
CA PHE A 166 34.73 -3.44 7.76
C PHE A 166 34.31 -2.12 8.38
N GLY A 167 35.23 -1.20 8.64
CA GLY A 167 34.94 0.12 9.21
C GLY A 167 34.49 1.14 8.17
N HIS A 168 34.89 0.97 6.92
CA HIS A 168 34.53 1.86 5.82
C HIS A 168 33.93 1.05 4.68
N MET A 169 32.63 1.16 4.51
CA MET A 169 31.89 0.44 3.49
C MET A 169 31.19 1.41 2.54
N GLN A 170 30.66 0.91 1.46
CA GLN A 170 29.84 1.67 0.55
C GLN A 170 28.51 0.97 0.28
N VAL A 171 27.52 1.75 -0.10
CA VAL A 171 26.24 1.24 -0.61
C VAL A 171 26.12 1.64 -2.06
N SER A 172 25.92 0.67 -2.93
CA SER A 172 25.58 0.89 -4.32
C SER A 172 24.09 0.67 -4.52
N PHE A 173 23.39 1.63 -5.12
CA PHE A 173 21.97 1.58 -5.37
C PHE A 173 21.62 2.13 -6.74
N ARG A 174 20.41 1.79 -7.23
CA ARG A 174 19.94 2.18 -8.55
C ARG A 174 18.94 3.31 -8.46
N VAL A 175 19.14 4.33 -9.28
CA VAL A 175 18.25 5.48 -9.45
C VAL A 175 17.58 5.38 -10.81
N GLY A 176 16.26 5.45 -10.86
CA GLY A 176 15.50 5.43 -12.10
C GLY A 176 15.65 6.73 -12.90
N GLU A 177 15.34 6.67 -14.19
CA GLU A 177 15.38 7.82 -15.10
C GLU A 177 14.47 8.97 -14.63
N SER A 178 13.33 8.65 -13.99
CA SER A 178 12.40 9.63 -13.44
C SER A 178 13.00 10.48 -12.34
N ASP A 179 13.91 9.90 -11.56
CA ASP A 179 14.39 10.49 -10.31
C ASP A 179 15.81 11.08 -10.43
N ILE A 180 16.54 10.73 -11.50
CA ILE A 180 17.96 11.10 -11.64
C ILE A 180 18.20 12.62 -11.64
N SER A 181 17.22 13.40 -12.08
CA SER A 181 17.30 14.86 -12.04
C SER A 181 17.25 15.45 -10.63
N GLU A 182 16.77 14.68 -9.66
CA GLU A 182 16.60 15.08 -8.26
C GLU A 182 17.69 14.51 -7.34
N VAL A 183 18.55 13.64 -7.88
CA VAL A 183 19.60 12.95 -7.13
C VAL A 183 20.96 13.37 -7.66
N GLY A 184 21.83 13.88 -6.77
CA GLY A 184 23.13 14.39 -7.14
C GLY A 184 24.24 14.08 -6.13
N PRO A 185 25.52 14.12 -6.57
CA PRO A 185 26.68 14.00 -5.67
C PRO A 185 26.66 15.11 -4.59
N GLY A 186 27.10 14.77 -3.36
CA GLY A 186 27.09 15.66 -2.21
C GLY A 186 25.73 15.79 -1.53
N GLN A 187 24.69 15.14 -2.03
CA GLN A 187 23.37 15.17 -1.40
C GLN A 187 23.35 14.28 -0.15
N ALA A 188 22.84 14.84 0.96
CA ALA A 188 22.71 14.13 2.23
C ALA A 188 21.67 13.01 2.12
N VAL A 189 22.02 11.85 2.65
CA VAL A 189 21.20 10.65 2.65
C VAL A 189 21.25 9.96 4.01
N LYS A 190 20.18 9.22 4.31
CA LYS A 190 20.14 8.30 5.45
C LYS A 190 20.23 6.88 4.93
N VAL A 191 21.25 6.14 5.34
CA VAL A 191 21.44 4.73 5.04
C VAL A 191 20.97 3.90 6.22
N THR A 192 20.03 2.99 6.00
CA THR A 192 19.49 2.09 7.04
C THR A 192 19.76 0.65 6.67
N VAL A 193 20.41 -0.09 7.56
CA VAL A 193 20.65 -1.54 7.47
C VAL A 193 19.76 -2.22 8.49
N ALA A 194 18.56 -2.63 8.06
CA ALA A 194 17.52 -3.14 8.96
C ALA A 194 17.94 -4.42 9.69
N SER A 195 18.70 -5.31 9.05
CA SER A 195 19.20 -6.56 9.63
C SER A 195 20.16 -6.35 10.81
N ALA A 196 20.85 -5.20 10.85
CA ALA A 196 21.75 -4.81 11.93
C ALA A 196 21.14 -3.76 12.85
N ASN A 197 19.91 -3.33 12.61
CA ASN A 197 19.23 -2.22 13.31
C ASN A 197 20.10 -0.95 13.36
N ALA A 198 20.84 -0.66 12.28
CA ALA A 198 21.79 0.44 12.20
C ALA A 198 21.33 1.48 11.17
N SER A 199 21.61 2.74 11.45
CA SER A 199 21.35 3.85 10.53
C SER A 199 22.52 4.83 10.54
N TYR A 200 22.89 5.31 9.35
CA TYR A 200 24.01 6.21 9.12
C TYR A 200 23.56 7.43 8.32
N ASN A 201 24.06 8.59 8.71
CA ASN A 201 23.96 9.78 7.86
C ASN A 201 25.19 9.83 6.99
N ALA A 202 25.00 9.99 5.70
CA ALA A 202 26.06 9.97 4.71
C ALA A 202 25.71 10.91 3.55
N GLU A 203 26.58 10.99 2.54
CA GLU A 203 26.36 11.77 1.34
C GLU A 203 26.60 10.90 0.11
N ILE A 204 25.91 11.21 -0.99
CA ILE A 204 26.16 10.57 -2.27
C ILE A 204 27.53 10.98 -2.75
N GLU A 205 28.44 10.01 -2.90
CA GLU A 205 29.80 10.27 -3.37
C GLU A 205 29.86 10.48 -4.88
N SER A 206 29.21 9.60 -5.61
CA SER A 206 29.25 9.63 -7.07
C SER A 206 28.01 8.97 -7.68
N ILE A 207 27.76 9.37 -8.92
CA ILE A 207 26.74 8.74 -9.76
C ILE A 207 27.41 8.36 -11.08
N ASP A 208 27.26 7.09 -11.46
CA ASP A 208 27.60 6.63 -12.78
C ASP A 208 26.44 6.95 -13.74
N TYR A 209 26.65 7.95 -14.59
CA TYR A 209 25.68 8.39 -15.59
C TYR A 209 25.71 7.53 -16.88
N ALA A 210 26.58 6.53 -16.96
CA ALA A 210 26.48 5.50 -17.98
C ALA A 210 25.23 4.65 -17.67
N SER A 211 24.12 4.93 -18.37
CA SER A 211 22.86 4.25 -18.12
C SER A 211 22.94 2.76 -18.44
N TYR A 212 22.40 1.97 -17.55
CA TYR A 212 22.18 0.55 -17.79
C TYR A 212 20.71 0.34 -18.13
N SER A 213 20.40 -0.38 -19.20
CA SER A 213 19.03 -0.72 -19.56
C SER A 213 18.70 -2.13 -19.10
N GLY A 214 17.61 -2.27 -18.35
CA GLY A 214 16.99 -3.54 -18.06
C GLY A 214 15.49 -3.43 -18.28
N ASN A 215 14.88 -4.34 -19.05
CA ASN A 215 13.45 -4.31 -19.35
C ASN A 215 12.92 -2.98 -19.93
N ASN A 216 13.70 -2.34 -20.82
CA ASN A 216 13.40 -1.05 -21.43
C ASN A 216 13.29 0.15 -20.47
N VAL A 217 13.84 0.05 -19.27
CA VAL A 217 13.92 1.15 -18.31
C VAL A 217 15.40 1.46 -18.07
N ALA A 218 15.77 2.73 -18.23
CA ALA A 218 17.12 3.19 -17.88
C ALA A 218 17.24 3.37 -16.37
N TYR A 219 18.40 2.99 -15.84
CA TYR A 219 18.76 3.29 -14.44
C TYR A 219 20.25 3.70 -14.37
N TYR A 220 20.58 4.42 -13.35
CA TYR A 220 21.91 4.94 -13.04
C TYR A 220 22.36 4.37 -11.71
N THR A 221 23.67 4.19 -11.52
CA THR A 221 24.20 3.64 -10.28
C THR A 221 24.79 4.76 -9.43
N ALA A 222 24.24 4.94 -8.24
CA ALA A 222 24.76 5.87 -7.26
C ALA A 222 25.50 5.11 -6.14
N VAL A 223 26.53 5.74 -5.59
CA VAL A 223 27.37 5.20 -4.53
C VAL A 223 27.39 6.16 -3.34
N VAL A 224 27.21 5.60 -2.17
CA VAL A 224 27.29 6.29 -0.87
C VAL A 224 28.35 5.61 -0.03
N LYS A 225 29.35 6.36 0.45
CA LYS A 225 30.29 5.87 1.46
C LYS A 225 29.66 5.95 2.85
N VAL A 226 29.86 4.93 3.64
CA VAL A 226 29.32 4.80 4.99
C VAL A 226 30.46 4.46 5.94
N ASP A 227 30.63 5.29 6.97
CA ASP A 227 31.50 4.96 8.09
C ASP A 227 30.75 4.01 9.04
N THR A 228 31.15 2.76 9.02
CA THR A 228 30.60 1.70 9.88
C THR A 228 31.49 1.42 11.07
N SER A 229 32.53 2.25 11.30
CA SER A 229 33.46 2.14 12.43
C SER A 229 32.68 2.14 13.75
N GLY A 230 32.97 1.17 14.60
CA GLY A 230 32.30 1.03 15.90
C GLY A 230 30.94 0.34 15.87
N THR A 231 30.43 -0.06 14.69
CA THR A 231 29.22 -0.89 14.57
C THR A 231 29.62 -2.31 14.16
N GLU A 232 29.42 -3.24 15.04
CA GLU A 232 29.67 -4.66 14.72
C GLU A 232 28.47 -5.27 14.00
N GLY A 233 28.72 -6.30 13.19
CA GLY A 233 27.67 -7.07 12.54
C GLY A 233 27.20 -6.50 11.19
N ILE A 234 27.89 -5.55 10.62
CA ILE A 234 27.70 -5.10 9.24
C ILE A 234 28.63 -5.87 8.31
N TYR A 235 28.06 -6.56 7.33
CA TYR A 235 28.81 -7.38 6.40
C TYR A 235 28.46 -7.06 4.94
N PRO A 236 29.38 -7.30 4.00
CA PRO A 236 29.11 -7.14 2.58
C PRO A 236 27.96 -8.05 2.14
N GLY A 237 27.14 -7.55 1.21
CA GLY A 237 25.94 -8.23 0.74
C GLY A 237 24.68 -7.96 1.56
N MET A 238 24.77 -7.34 2.73
CA MET A 238 23.60 -6.93 3.48
C MET A 238 22.79 -5.88 2.70
N GLN A 239 21.47 -6.00 2.76
CA GLN A 239 20.56 -5.03 2.16
C GLN A 239 20.55 -3.75 2.98
N ALA A 240 20.63 -2.62 2.27
CA ALA A 240 20.54 -1.29 2.84
C ALA A 240 19.46 -0.48 2.12
N THR A 241 18.75 0.35 2.86
CA THR A 241 17.82 1.34 2.30
C THR A 241 18.49 2.70 2.36
N VAL A 242 18.58 3.37 1.22
CA VAL A 242 19.10 4.75 1.11
C VAL A 242 17.90 5.67 0.96
N SER A 243 17.68 6.57 1.92
CA SER A 243 16.58 7.54 1.93
C SER A 243 17.14 8.95 1.71
N ILE A 244 16.58 9.61 0.70
CA ILE A 244 16.91 10.99 0.32
C ILE A 244 15.71 11.86 0.70
N THR A 245 15.86 12.76 1.65
CA THR A 245 14.77 13.66 2.04
C THR A 245 14.65 14.79 1.01
N LYS A 246 13.47 14.89 0.38
CA LYS A 246 13.13 15.95 -0.57
C LYS A 246 12.63 17.20 0.16
N GLU A 247 11.67 17.00 1.04
CA GLU A 247 11.02 18.05 1.81
C GLU A 247 10.80 17.56 3.22
N GLU A 248 11.00 18.43 4.19
CA GLU A 248 10.75 18.15 5.60
C GLU A 248 10.06 19.37 6.23
N ALA A 249 9.00 19.12 6.99
CA ALA A 249 8.37 20.12 7.84
C ALA A 249 8.36 19.61 9.28
N LYS A 250 8.94 20.42 10.19
CA LYS A 250 9.08 20.08 11.61
C LYS A 250 8.08 20.87 12.43
N ASP A 251 7.56 20.23 13.48
CA ASP A 251 6.65 20.86 14.44
C ASP A 251 5.41 21.49 13.76
N VAL A 252 4.88 20.80 12.75
CA VAL A 252 3.71 21.22 11.98
C VAL A 252 2.50 20.39 12.31
N VAL A 253 1.31 20.97 12.09
CA VAL A 253 0.04 20.22 12.20
C VAL A 253 -0.04 19.20 11.08
N ILE A 254 -0.19 17.94 11.42
CA ILE A 254 -0.32 16.84 10.48
C ILE A 254 -1.68 16.15 10.61
N LEU A 255 -2.20 15.70 9.49
CA LEU A 255 -3.45 14.97 9.39
C LEU A 255 -3.25 13.75 8.49
N LYS A 256 -3.97 12.65 8.76
CA LYS A 256 -3.99 11.52 7.85
C LYS A 256 -4.51 11.92 6.48
N MET A 257 -3.85 11.47 5.43
CA MET A 257 -4.20 11.78 4.04
C MET A 257 -5.64 11.33 3.70
N ASP A 258 -6.07 10.21 4.27
CA ASP A 258 -7.44 9.67 4.09
C ASP A 258 -8.54 10.62 4.61
N ALA A 259 -8.18 11.55 5.49
CA ALA A 259 -9.11 12.52 6.05
C ALA A 259 -9.28 13.79 5.20
N VAL A 260 -8.46 13.95 4.16
CA VAL A 260 -8.50 15.11 3.27
C VAL A 260 -9.30 14.79 2.02
N SER A 261 -10.25 15.64 1.71
CA SER A 261 -11.04 15.60 0.48
C SER A 261 -10.57 16.69 -0.50
N THR A 262 -10.71 16.41 -1.79
CA THR A 262 -10.35 17.38 -2.83
C THR A 262 -11.58 17.69 -3.67
N ALA A 263 -11.91 18.96 -3.80
CA ALA A 263 -12.98 19.44 -4.65
C ALA A 263 -12.58 19.42 -6.14
N ARG A 264 -13.56 19.64 -7.03
CA ARG A 264 -13.32 19.63 -8.49
C ARG A 264 -12.37 20.73 -8.98
N ASP A 265 -12.25 21.80 -8.22
CA ASP A 265 -11.35 22.93 -8.46
C ASP A 265 -9.95 22.73 -7.85
N ASN A 266 -9.66 21.50 -7.39
CA ASN A 266 -8.42 21.11 -6.71
C ASN A 266 -8.21 21.77 -5.33
N THR A 267 -9.26 22.31 -4.71
CA THR A 267 -9.22 22.84 -3.35
C THR A 267 -9.32 21.69 -2.34
N ALA A 268 -8.39 21.66 -1.39
CA ALA A 268 -8.44 20.69 -0.29
C ALA A 268 -9.41 21.18 0.79
N TYR A 269 -10.21 20.27 1.32
CA TYR A 269 -11.14 20.52 2.42
C TYR A 269 -11.31 19.30 3.30
N VAL A 270 -11.82 19.52 4.50
CA VAL A 270 -12.19 18.50 5.48
C VAL A 270 -13.61 18.75 6.01
N TYR A 271 -14.21 17.74 6.59
CA TYR A 271 -15.50 17.91 7.29
C TYR A 271 -15.25 18.09 8.78
N VAL A 272 -15.75 19.16 9.33
CA VAL A 272 -15.72 19.46 10.78
C VAL A 272 -17.13 19.46 11.34
N LYS A 273 -17.28 19.03 12.57
CA LYS A 273 -18.57 19.03 13.27
C LYS A 273 -18.83 20.41 13.85
N GLN A 274 -19.97 20.99 13.52
CA GLN A 274 -20.43 22.26 14.08
C GLN A 274 -21.16 22.06 15.41
N ASP A 275 -21.42 23.16 16.13
CA ASP A 275 -22.09 23.15 17.43
C ASP A 275 -23.53 22.57 17.38
N ASP A 276 -24.16 22.65 16.21
CA ASP A 276 -25.49 22.06 15.96
C ASP A 276 -25.43 20.55 15.65
N GLY A 277 -24.23 19.97 15.61
CA GLY A 277 -23.99 18.56 15.32
C GLY A 277 -23.94 18.23 13.83
N THR A 278 -24.11 19.18 12.93
CA THR A 278 -23.96 19.01 11.48
C THR A 278 -22.50 19.03 11.07
N LEU A 279 -22.17 18.37 9.93
CA LEU A 279 -20.86 18.42 9.35
C LEU A 279 -20.81 19.51 8.29
N ALA A 280 -19.81 20.38 8.38
CA ALA A 280 -19.54 21.43 7.41
C ALA A 280 -18.19 21.23 6.74
N GLU A 281 -18.11 21.63 5.48
CA GLU A 281 -16.85 21.67 4.74
C GLU A 281 -16.00 22.84 5.23
N GLN A 282 -14.78 22.56 5.64
CA GLN A 282 -13.77 23.54 6.00
C GLN A 282 -12.62 23.48 5.03
N LYS A 283 -12.36 24.57 4.33
CA LYS A 283 -11.23 24.70 3.43
C LYS A 283 -9.93 24.68 4.20
N ILE A 284 -8.94 23.93 3.70
CA ILE A 284 -7.62 23.85 4.28
C ILE A 284 -6.55 24.14 3.25
N THR A 285 -5.38 24.59 3.71
CA THR A 285 -4.17 24.70 2.90
C THR A 285 -3.21 23.60 3.32
N VAL A 286 -2.86 22.72 2.39
CA VAL A 286 -1.96 21.60 2.61
C VAL A 286 -0.53 21.94 2.21
N GLY A 287 0.45 21.27 2.82
CA GLY A 287 1.88 21.39 2.53
C GLY A 287 2.51 20.06 2.17
N VAL A 288 3.61 19.71 2.85
CA VAL A 288 4.36 18.47 2.62
C VAL A 288 3.47 17.25 2.87
N SER A 289 3.57 16.25 1.98
CA SER A 289 2.86 14.98 2.11
C SER A 289 3.80 13.79 1.89
N ASN A 290 3.65 12.74 2.69
CA ASN A 290 4.37 11.47 2.54
C ASN A 290 3.46 10.31 2.09
N GLY A 291 2.25 10.62 1.60
CA GLY A 291 1.27 9.63 1.16
C GLY A 291 0.39 9.05 2.28
N ASN A 292 0.84 9.05 3.54
CA ASN A 292 0.05 8.61 4.69
C ASN A 292 -0.49 9.80 5.50
N TYR A 293 0.32 10.83 5.63
CA TYR A 293 0.01 12.08 6.33
C TYR A 293 0.27 13.26 5.42
N VAL A 294 -0.35 14.38 5.74
CA VAL A 294 -0.17 15.67 5.07
C VAL A 294 -0.04 16.77 6.10
N GLU A 295 0.85 17.71 5.85
CA GLU A 295 0.98 18.96 6.59
C GLU A 295 -0.24 19.85 6.34
N ILE A 296 -0.79 20.42 7.40
CA ILE A 296 -1.83 21.45 7.34
C ILE A 296 -1.20 22.80 7.67
N LYS A 297 -1.09 23.67 6.65
CA LYS A 297 -0.55 25.02 6.81
C LYS A 297 -1.57 26.00 7.37
N GLU A 298 -2.84 25.85 6.95
CA GLU A 298 -3.93 26.71 7.37
C GLU A 298 -5.25 25.95 7.40
N GLY A 299 -6.14 26.37 8.30
CA GLY A 299 -7.51 25.87 8.34
C GLY A 299 -7.78 24.90 9.50
N LEU A 300 -6.77 24.33 10.15
CA LEU A 300 -6.92 23.48 11.33
C LEU A 300 -5.83 23.77 12.35
N SER A 301 -6.12 23.52 13.62
CA SER A 301 -5.19 23.59 14.74
C SER A 301 -4.93 22.19 15.31
N GLU A 302 -3.90 22.08 16.17
CA GLU A 302 -3.65 20.84 16.92
C GLU A 302 -4.86 20.45 17.75
N GLY A 303 -5.23 19.17 17.71
CA GLY A 303 -6.36 18.62 18.48
C GLY A 303 -7.72 18.74 17.78
N ASP A 304 -7.78 19.41 16.62
CA ASP A 304 -9.04 19.48 15.85
C ASP A 304 -9.43 18.10 15.34
N THR A 305 -10.73 17.80 15.42
CA THR A 305 -11.28 16.53 14.95
C THR A 305 -12.01 16.73 13.63
N VAL A 306 -11.62 15.98 12.63
CA VAL A 306 -12.23 15.95 11.30
C VAL A 306 -12.91 14.62 11.03
N TYR A 307 -13.90 14.61 10.16
CA TYR A 307 -14.76 13.46 9.90
C TYR A 307 -14.71 13.08 8.43
N VAL A 308 -14.67 11.77 8.17
CA VAL A 308 -14.68 11.21 6.81
C VAL A 308 -15.89 10.29 6.68
N ALA A 309 -16.67 10.51 5.64
CA ALA A 309 -17.78 9.60 5.32
C ALA A 309 -17.22 8.26 4.82
N VAL A 310 -17.40 7.22 5.60
CA VAL A 310 -17.05 5.85 5.19
C VAL A 310 -18.30 5.16 4.67
N GLN A 311 -18.33 4.83 3.41
CA GLN A 311 -19.32 3.92 2.88
C GLN A 311 -18.96 2.50 3.33
N LYS A 312 -19.51 2.06 4.46
CA LYS A 312 -19.44 0.65 4.81
C LYS A 312 -20.25 -0.12 3.76
N GLN A 313 -19.57 -0.79 2.85
CA GLN A 313 -20.21 -1.84 2.06
C GLN A 313 -20.60 -2.97 3.05
N GLU A 314 -21.79 -2.85 3.62
CA GLU A 314 -22.39 -4.04 4.21
C GLU A 314 -22.61 -5.02 3.07
N THR A 315 -21.97 -6.15 3.16
CA THR A 315 -22.25 -7.31 2.32
C THR A 315 -23.73 -7.60 2.49
N GLN A 316 -24.55 -7.08 1.57
CA GLN A 316 -25.97 -7.42 1.51
C GLN A 316 -26.02 -8.92 1.24
N THR A 317 -26.19 -9.70 2.27
CA THR A 317 -26.75 -11.03 2.16
C THR A 317 -28.14 -10.84 1.55
N SER A 318 -28.18 -11.00 0.23
CA SER A 318 -29.37 -10.87 -0.56
C SER A 318 -30.47 -11.69 0.10
N LEU A 319 -31.58 -11.05 0.52
CA LEU A 319 -32.78 -11.70 1.03
C LEU A 319 -33.35 -12.73 0.02
N LEU A 320 -32.92 -12.65 -1.24
CA LEU A 320 -33.17 -13.62 -2.30
C LEU A 320 -32.37 -14.92 -2.13
N ALA A 321 -31.23 -14.91 -1.44
CA ALA A 321 -30.43 -16.11 -1.18
C ALA A 321 -31.14 -17.09 -0.23
N GLY A 322 -32.05 -16.58 0.62
CA GLY A 322 -32.87 -17.41 1.50
C GLY A 322 -34.08 -18.07 0.81
N LEU A 323 -34.51 -17.58 -0.37
CA LEU A 323 -35.66 -18.14 -1.09
C LEU A 323 -35.26 -19.14 -2.20
N PHE A 324 -34.05 -19.04 -2.72
CA PHE A 324 -33.54 -19.93 -3.80
C PHE A 324 -32.22 -20.55 -3.34
N GLY A 325 -32.26 -21.56 -2.51
CA GLY A 325 -31.15 -22.37 -2.00
C GLY A 325 -29.77 -22.04 -2.59
N THR A 326 -28.86 -21.57 -1.76
CA THR A 326 -27.49 -21.21 -2.14
C THR A 326 -26.74 -22.36 -2.77
N THR A 327 -26.65 -22.38 -4.08
CA THR A 327 -25.52 -23.04 -4.74
C THR A 327 -24.32 -22.12 -4.55
N GLN A 328 -23.43 -22.51 -3.63
CA GLN A 328 -22.15 -21.84 -3.43
C GLN A 328 -21.35 -21.88 -4.73
N MET A 329 -21.45 -20.84 -5.55
CA MET A 329 -20.44 -20.57 -6.56
C MET A 329 -19.28 -19.86 -5.86
N ASN A 330 -18.25 -20.63 -5.56
CA ASN A 330 -16.94 -20.08 -5.21
C ASN A 330 -16.48 -19.21 -6.39
N PRO A 331 -16.18 -17.92 -6.18
CA PRO A 331 -15.50 -17.15 -7.20
C PRO A 331 -14.12 -17.76 -7.44
N PRO A 332 -13.65 -17.82 -8.69
CA PRO A 332 -12.30 -18.29 -8.96
C PRO A 332 -11.30 -17.36 -8.28
N THR A 333 -10.59 -17.90 -7.29
CA THR A 333 -9.42 -17.24 -6.71
C THR A 333 -8.38 -17.11 -7.80
N MET A 334 -8.16 -15.91 -8.30
CA MET A 334 -6.97 -15.61 -9.09
C MET A 334 -5.76 -15.65 -8.14
N ASN A 335 -5.11 -16.81 -8.15
CA ASN A 335 -3.86 -17.02 -7.45
C ASN A 335 -2.75 -16.33 -8.26
N PHE A 336 -2.31 -15.16 -7.81
CA PHE A 336 -1.05 -14.59 -8.24
C PHE A 336 0.06 -15.42 -7.60
N GLY A 337 0.63 -16.31 -8.40
CA GLY A 337 1.71 -17.18 -8.01
C GLY A 337 2.96 -16.42 -7.59
N GLY A 338 3.25 -16.46 -6.30
CA GLY A 338 4.58 -16.25 -5.76
C GLY A 338 5.29 -17.61 -5.70
N GLY A 339 6.32 -17.78 -6.51
CA GLY A 339 7.15 -18.97 -6.52
C GLY A 339 8.00 -19.08 -5.26
N GLY A 340 8.10 -20.28 -4.70
CA GLY A 340 8.98 -20.62 -3.59
C GLY A 340 8.92 -22.11 -3.26
N GLY A 341 9.83 -22.85 -3.81
CA GLY A 341 10.64 -23.93 -3.28
C GLY A 341 10.07 -25.06 -2.42
N GLY A 342 10.11 -26.26 -2.98
CA GLY A 342 10.72 -27.42 -2.33
C GLY A 342 9.96 -28.17 -1.25
N GLY A 343 9.54 -29.39 -1.56
CA GLY A 343 9.16 -30.39 -0.55
C GLY A 343 8.56 -31.63 -1.18
N ARG A 344 9.41 -32.63 -1.41
CA ARG A 344 9.02 -34.01 -1.77
C ARG A 344 8.13 -34.61 -0.68
N ASN A 345 7.01 -35.21 -1.03
CA ASN A 345 6.68 -36.51 -0.50
C ASN A 345 5.76 -37.30 -1.44
N SER A 346 6.14 -38.53 -1.63
CA SER A 346 5.51 -39.60 -2.39
C SER A 346 4.25 -40.11 -1.70
N ASN A 347 3.16 -40.41 -2.40
CA ASN A 347 2.63 -41.75 -2.50
C ASN A 347 1.27 -41.81 -3.22
N GLY A 348 1.16 -42.71 -4.18
CA GLY A 348 0.01 -43.59 -4.36
C GLY A 348 -1.10 -43.21 -5.31
N GLY A 349 -1.04 -43.76 -6.52
CA GLY A 349 -2.14 -44.54 -7.05
C GLY A 349 -3.23 -43.92 -7.90
N GLY A 350 -3.29 -44.27 -9.17
CA GLY A 350 -4.60 -44.54 -9.80
C GLY A 350 -4.94 -43.77 -11.08
N SER A 351 -4.59 -44.40 -12.22
CA SER A 351 -5.46 -44.60 -13.39
C SER A 351 -5.93 -43.42 -14.27
N GLY A 352 -5.44 -43.40 -15.47
CA GLY A 352 -6.29 -43.46 -16.69
C GLY A 352 -6.70 -42.14 -17.31
N GLY A 353 -6.15 -41.83 -18.50
CA GLY A 353 -6.74 -40.86 -19.40
C GLY A 353 -5.74 -40.27 -20.38
N SER A 354 -5.37 -41.08 -21.37
CA SER A 354 -4.64 -40.67 -22.59
C SER A 354 -5.52 -39.73 -23.43
N PHE A 355 -4.99 -38.56 -23.78
CA PHE A 355 -5.35 -37.85 -25.00
C PHE A 355 -4.11 -37.40 -25.71
N ASP A 356 -3.86 -38.11 -26.80
CA ASP A 356 -2.88 -37.85 -27.82
C ASP A 356 -3.39 -36.72 -28.74
N PHE A 357 -2.57 -35.71 -28.99
CA PHE A 357 -2.67 -34.87 -30.17
C PHE A 357 -1.29 -34.65 -30.74
N GLY A 358 -1.05 -35.38 -31.78
CA GLY A 358 0.12 -35.33 -32.59
C GLY A 358 0.24 -34.06 -33.46
N GLY A 359 1.45 -33.87 -33.91
CA GLY A 359 1.71 -33.24 -35.21
C GLY A 359 2.49 -31.95 -35.17
N GLY A 360 3.79 -32.00 -35.43
CA GLY A 360 4.28 -31.52 -36.70
C GLY A 360 5.36 -30.45 -36.63
N GLY A 361 6.57 -30.80 -37.10
CA GLY A 361 7.48 -29.96 -37.88
C GLY A 361 8.46 -29.10 -37.05
N GLY A 362 9.70 -29.40 -36.81
CA GLY A 362 10.77 -29.52 -37.77
C GLY A 362 11.38 -28.19 -38.14
N SER A 363 12.52 -27.84 -37.53
CA SER A 363 13.68 -27.32 -38.26
C SER A 363 14.81 -27.05 -37.26
N GLY A 364 15.84 -27.89 -37.38
CA GLY A 364 17.12 -27.72 -36.75
C GLY A 364 17.89 -26.56 -37.37
N PHE A 365 18.60 -25.82 -36.50
CA PHE A 365 19.71 -25.01 -36.90
C PHE A 365 20.97 -25.57 -36.24
N THR A 366 21.81 -26.20 -37.05
CA THR A 366 23.18 -26.59 -36.78
C THR A 366 24.07 -25.37 -36.86
N PHE A 367 24.90 -25.13 -35.84
CA PHE A 367 26.04 -24.23 -35.92
C PHE A 367 27.27 -24.98 -36.47
N PRO A 368 28.00 -24.43 -37.44
CA PRO A 368 29.28 -24.98 -37.85
C PRO A 368 30.38 -24.47 -36.92
N GLY A 369 31.15 -25.39 -36.39
CA GLY A 369 32.46 -25.13 -35.81
C GLY A 369 33.46 -24.68 -36.87
N GLY A 370 34.33 -23.77 -36.50
CA GLY A 370 35.49 -23.35 -37.28
C GLY A 370 36.63 -23.06 -36.33
N GLY A 371 37.59 -23.98 -36.31
CA GLY A 371 38.85 -23.80 -35.62
C GLY A 371 39.83 -22.89 -36.39
N ARG A 372 40.59 -22.22 -35.62
CA ARG A 372 42.06 -22.12 -35.73
C ARG A 372 42.54 -21.34 -34.53
#